data_376adff5c5c3bc48869a6d974674dca3
#
_entry.id   376adff5c5c3bc48869a6d974674dca3
#
_cell.length_a   1.000
_cell.length_b   1.000
_cell.length_c   1.000
_cell.angle_alpha   90.00
_cell.angle_beta   90.00
_cell.angle_gamma   90.00
#
_symmetry.space_group_name_H-M   'P 1'
#
loop_
_entity.id
_entity.type
_entity.pdbx_description
1 polymer ?
#
loop_
_entity_poly.entity_id
_entity_poly.type
_entity_poly.pdbx_seq_one_letter_code
_entity_poly.pdbx_strand_id
1 'polypeptide(L)'
;MYSVPITRVMFSEYLDFKKEWGLGTSSTLINNMAQWANIDAYILLEMTFGGSGYDIACAQHYKPISYQLHNGKPLVKEVYFNPSFKQQLYFVYLNKKQNSREGIAQYKLSKPNELLID
;
A
#
# COMPACT_ATOMS: atom_id res chain seq x y z
N MET A 1 33.05 -4.76 23.99
CA MET A 1 31.96 -5.27 23.12
C MET A 1 30.68 -5.20 23.93
N TYR A 2 29.88 -4.16 23.77
CA TYR A 2 28.64 -4.02 24.54
C TYR A 2 27.56 -4.84 23.83
N SER A 3 27.09 -5.91 24.47
CA SER A 3 25.92 -6.66 24.02
C SER A 3 24.68 -5.83 24.37
N VAL A 4 24.02 -5.30 23.36
CA VAL A 4 22.68 -4.72 23.55
C VAL A 4 21.73 -5.87 23.87
N PRO A 5 21.00 -5.84 25.00
CA PRO A 5 20.03 -6.89 25.29
C PRO A 5 18.92 -6.85 24.23
N ILE A 6 18.75 -7.98 23.52
CA ILE A 6 17.63 -8.13 22.57
C ILE A 6 16.37 -8.31 23.41
N THR A 7 15.63 -7.23 23.61
CA THR A 7 14.32 -7.30 24.23
C THR A 7 13.33 -7.84 23.19
N ARG A 8 12.76 -9.01 23.45
CA ARG A 8 11.67 -9.55 22.64
C ARG A 8 10.40 -8.74 22.92
N VAL A 9 9.87 -8.11 21.89
CA VAL A 9 8.58 -7.42 21.95
C VAL A 9 7.59 -8.21 21.10
N MET A 10 6.42 -8.50 21.64
CA MET A 10 5.33 -9.15 20.92
C MET A 10 4.30 -8.07 20.57
N PHE A 11 3.96 -7.99 19.28
CA PHE A 11 2.90 -7.13 18.76
C PHE A 11 1.69 -7.97 18.38
N SER A 12 0.52 -7.45 18.67
CA SER A 12 -0.74 -7.99 18.18
C SER A 12 -1.47 -6.88 17.43
N GLU A 13 -1.79 -7.12 16.17
CA GLU A 13 -2.64 -6.25 15.36
C GLU A 13 -3.98 -6.94 15.15
N TYR A 14 -5.05 -6.17 15.27
CA TYR A 14 -6.42 -6.61 15.05
C TYR A 14 -6.99 -5.88 13.85
N LEU A 15 -7.65 -6.62 12.97
CA LEU A 15 -8.39 -6.06 11.84
C LEU A 15 -9.85 -5.95 12.24
N ASP A 16 -10.47 -4.82 11.99
CA ASP A 16 -11.91 -4.58 12.14
C ASP A 16 -12.72 -4.99 10.89
N PHE A 17 -12.03 -5.56 9.89
CA PHE A 17 -12.60 -6.11 8.66
C PHE A 17 -11.95 -7.45 8.29
N LYS A 18 -12.60 -8.21 7.42
CA LYS A 18 -12.09 -9.52 7.00
C LYS A 18 -10.83 -9.37 6.13
N LYS A 19 -9.78 -10.12 6.45
CA LYS A 19 -8.50 -10.12 5.72
C LYS A 19 -8.66 -10.38 4.22
N GLU A 20 -9.65 -11.19 3.85
CA GLU A 20 -9.97 -11.56 2.47
C GLU A 20 -10.51 -10.39 1.64
N TRP A 21 -10.89 -9.29 2.28
CA TRP A 21 -11.33 -8.08 1.56
C TRP A 21 -10.21 -7.40 0.77
N GLY A 22 -8.95 -7.70 1.09
CA GLY A 22 -7.82 -7.20 0.30
C GLY A 22 -7.57 -5.70 0.43
N LEU A 23 -7.94 -5.10 1.56
CA LEU A 23 -7.84 -3.66 1.82
C LEU A 23 -6.44 -3.25 2.36
N GLY A 24 -5.36 -3.75 1.75
CA GLY A 24 -4.00 -3.26 2.04
C GLY A 24 -3.43 -3.66 3.41
N THR A 25 -3.88 -4.77 4.01
CA THR A 25 -3.47 -5.19 5.36
C THR A 25 -1.95 -5.29 5.55
N SER A 26 -1.21 -5.74 4.54
CA SER A 26 0.25 -5.87 4.60
C SER A 26 0.94 -4.49 4.71
N SER A 27 0.47 -3.52 3.95
CA SER A 27 1.03 -2.16 3.96
C SER A 27 0.66 -1.42 5.24
N THR A 28 -0.54 -1.65 5.77
CA THR A 28 -0.94 -1.13 7.08
C THR A 28 -0.05 -1.68 8.19
N LEU A 29 0.23 -2.99 8.20
CA LEU A 29 1.16 -3.61 9.15
C LEU A 29 2.55 -2.98 9.05
N ILE A 30 3.11 -2.85 7.84
CA ILE A 30 4.43 -2.24 7.62
C ILE A 30 4.44 -0.79 8.14
N ASN A 31 3.41 -0.01 7.83
CA ASN A 31 3.32 1.37 8.27
C ASN A 31 3.25 1.48 9.80
N ASN A 32 2.43 0.67 10.46
CA ASN A 32 2.30 0.65 11.92
C ASN A 32 3.61 0.23 12.60
N MET A 33 4.27 -0.82 12.09
CA MET A 33 5.55 -1.28 12.61
C MET A 33 6.66 -0.24 12.43
N ALA A 34 6.68 0.45 11.28
CA ALA A 34 7.64 1.51 11.01
C ALA A 34 7.42 2.71 11.95
N GLN A 35 6.18 3.12 12.17
CA GLN A 35 5.85 4.19 13.13
C GLN A 35 6.28 3.82 14.55
N TRP A 36 5.97 2.60 14.99
CA TRP A 36 6.39 2.13 16.31
C TRP A 36 7.91 2.11 16.47
N ALA A 37 8.64 1.62 15.47
CA ALA A 37 10.10 1.51 15.50
C ALA A 37 10.79 2.86 15.18
N ASN A 38 10.04 3.90 14.83
CA ASN A 38 10.53 5.20 14.38
C ASN A 38 11.52 5.09 13.20
N ILE A 39 11.15 4.29 12.20
CA ILE A 39 11.90 4.09 10.96
C ILE A 39 11.04 4.46 9.74
N ASP A 40 11.68 4.62 8.59
CA ASP A 40 10.97 4.87 7.33
C ASP A 40 10.21 3.63 6.85
N ALA A 41 8.90 3.77 6.62
CA ALA A 41 8.03 2.70 6.20
C ALA A 41 8.36 2.19 4.78
N TYR A 42 8.87 3.03 3.90
CA TYR A 42 9.28 2.63 2.56
C TYR A 42 10.55 1.77 2.59
N ILE A 43 11.50 2.12 3.46
CA ILE A 43 12.70 1.31 3.68
C ILE A 43 12.32 -0.05 4.25
N LEU A 44 11.42 -0.08 5.27
CA LEU A 44 10.95 -1.33 5.84
C LEU A 44 10.21 -2.20 4.80
N LEU A 45 9.39 -1.57 3.95
CA LEU A 45 8.69 -2.25 2.85
C LEU A 45 9.69 -2.87 1.86
N GLU A 46 10.71 -2.12 1.45
CA GLU A 46 11.74 -2.59 0.51
C GLU A 46 12.49 -3.81 1.06
N MET A 47 12.85 -3.76 2.34
CA MET A 47 13.57 -4.85 3.03
C MET A 47 12.72 -6.10 3.26
N THR A 48 11.40 -6.01 3.15
CA THR A 48 10.47 -7.10 3.49
C THR A 48 9.66 -7.59 2.29
N PHE A 49 8.59 -6.89 1.95
CA PHE A 49 7.64 -7.30 0.92
C PHE A 49 7.97 -6.74 -0.47
N GLY A 50 8.70 -5.65 -0.53
CA GLY A 50 8.94 -4.92 -1.76
C GLY A 50 7.66 -4.29 -2.33
N GLY A 51 7.76 -3.76 -3.54
CA GLY A 51 6.64 -3.13 -4.23
C GLY A 51 6.83 -1.62 -4.44
N SER A 52 5.80 -0.96 -4.95
CA SER A 52 5.88 0.46 -5.28
C SER A 52 5.80 1.42 -4.08
N GLY A 53 5.30 0.95 -2.94
CA GLY A 53 5.06 1.79 -1.77
C GLY A 53 3.78 2.65 -1.85
N TYR A 54 3.00 2.53 -2.92
CA TYR A 54 1.74 3.26 -3.08
C TYR A 54 0.79 3.08 -1.89
N ASP A 55 0.60 1.86 -1.42
CA ASP A 55 -0.27 1.55 -0.28
C ASP A 55 0.25 2.15 1.04
N ILE A 56 1.57 2.29 1.20
CA ILE A 56 2.17 3.01 2.34
C ILE A 56 1.78 4.48 2.29
N ALA A 57 1.90 5.12 1.10
CA ALA A 57 1.47 6.50 0.94
C ALA A 57 -0.02 6.68 1.30
N CYS A 58 -0.90 5.77 0.84
CA CYS A 58 -2.31 5.79 1.19
C CYS A 58 -2.55 5.64 2.70
N ALA A 59 -1.79 4.76 3.38
CA ALA A 59 -1.91 4.57 4.83
C ALA A 59 -1.49 5.80 5.66
N GLN A 60 -0.69 6.69 5.08
CA GLN A 60 -0.18 7.90 5.74
C GLN A 60 -1.03 9.17 5.46
N HIS A 61 -2.05 9.09 4.60
CA HIS A 61 -2.84 10.24 4.18
C HIS A 61 -4.34 9.99 4.33
N TYR A 62 -5.07 11.02 4.73
CA TYR A 62 -6.54 11.00 4.88
C TYR A 62 -7.28 11.61 3.69
N LYS A 63 -6.54 12.24 2.77
CA LYS A 63 -7.08 12.90 1.58
C LYS A 63 -6.66 12.14 0.33
N PRO A 64 -7.32 12.36 -0.80
CA PRO A 64 -6.86 11.87 -2.07
C PRO A 64 -5.43 12.34 -2.35
N ILE A 65 -4.61 11.44 -2.87
CA ILE A 65 -3.22 11.71 -3.22
C ILE A 65 -2.95 11.36 -4.67
N SER A 66 -2.01 12.07 -5.29
CA SER A 66 -1.29 11.58 -6.44
C SER A 66 0.02 10.94 -5.98
N TYR A 67 0.36 9.81 -6.57
CA TYR A 67 1.56 9.05 -6.25
C TYR A 67 2.38 8.78 -7.51
N GLN A 68 3.68 9.01 -7.42
CA GLN A 68 4.63 8.74 -8.49
C GLN A 68 5.95 8.27 -7.90
N LEU A 69 6.60 7.30 -8.54
CA LEU A 69 8.01 7.01 -8.28
C LEU A 69 8.88 7.88 -9.19
N HIS A 70 9.71 8.72 -8.59
CA HIS A 70 10.71 9.51 -9.30
C HIS A 70 12.10 9.06 -8.87
N ASN A 71 12.87 8.48 -9.80
CA ASN A 71 14.17 7.87 -9.50
C ASN A 71 14.13 6.89 -8.33
N GLY A 72 13.11 6.04 -8.28
CA GLY A 72 12.91 5.06 -7.22
C GLY A 72 12.41 5.62 -5.87
N LYS A 73 12.22 6.94 -5.77
CA LYS A 73 11.73 7.58 -4.54
C LYS A 73 10.26 7.97 -4.68
N PRO A 74 9.45 7.75 -3.64
CA PRO A 74 8.06 8.18 -3.62
C PRO A 74 7.93 9.71 -3.71
N LEU A 75 7.12 10.18 -4.64
CA LEU A 75 6.64 11.54 -4.72
C LEU A 75 5.14 11.53 -4.48
N VAL A 76 4.73 12.02 -3.32
CA VAL A 76 3.34 12.03 -2.86
C VAL A 76 2.85 13.46 -2.75
N LYS A 77 1.66 13.73 -3.30
CA LYS A 77 1.01 15.04 -3.19
C LYS A 77 -0.46 14.85 -2.86
N GLU A 78 -0.96 15.57 -1.86
CA GLU A 78 -2.40 15.69 -1.66
C GLU A 78 -3.02 16.42 -2.85
N VAL A 79 -4.14 15.91 -3.33
CA VAL A 79 -4.88 16.49 -4.47
C VAL A 79 -6.34 16.70 -4.10
N TYR A 80 -6.96 17.68 -4.73
CA TYR A 80 -8.40 17.82 -4.65
C TYR A 80 -9.04 16.87 -5.68
N PHE A 81 -9.80 15.90 -5.17
CA PHE A 81 -10.52 14.96 -6.01
C PHE A 81 -11.98 14.88 -5.55
N ASN A 82 -12.86 15.53 -6.27
CA ASN A 82 -14.29 15.57 -5.96
C ASN A 82 -15.16 15.42 -7.24
N PRO A 83 -15.08 14.26 -7.92
CA PRO A 83 -15.84 14.02 -9.13
C PRO A 83 -17.34 13.96 -8.85
N SER A 84 -18.15 14.35 -9.85
CA SER A 84 -19.62 14.32 -9.77
C SER A 84 -20.18 12.92 -9.48
N PHE A 85 -19.45 11.88 -9.89
CA PHE A 85 -19.84 10.47 -9.71
C PHE A 85 -19.37 9.84 -8.38
N LYS A 86 -18.77 10.59 -7.47
CA LYS A 86 -18.20 10.01 -6.21
C LYS A 86 -19.20 9.22 -5.37
N GLN A 87 -20.48 9.61 -5.46
CA GLN A 87 -21.57 8.90 -4.75
C GLN A 87 -22.04 7.63 -5.48
N GLN A 88 -21.51 7.37 -6.67
CA GLN A 88 -21.82 6.20 -7.50
C GLN A 88 -20.70 5.14 -7.43
N LEU A 89 -19.68 5.36 -6.60
CA LEU A 89 -18.59 4.40 -6.41
C LEU A 89 -18.93 3.43 -5.29
N TYR A 90 -18.80 2.12 -5.59
CA TYR A 90 -19.09 1.04 -4.66
C TYR A 90 -17.93 0.05 -4.61
N PHE A 91 -17.64 -0.45 -3.42
CA PHE A 91 -16.74 -1.58 -3.28
C PHE A 91 -17.50 -2.88 -3.47
N VAL A 92 -17.06 -3.71 -4.40
CA VAL A 92 -17.64 -5.04 -4.63
C VAL A 92 -16.72 -6.08 -4.03
N TYR A 93 -17.21 -6.80 -3.03
CA TYR A 93 -16.48 -7.87 -2.39
C TYR A 93 -16.51 -9.14 -3.25
N LEU A 94 -15.37 -9.56 -3.76
CA LEU A 94 -15.24 -10.72 -4.64
C LEU A 94 -15.08 -12.06 -3.89
N ASN A 95 -15.12 -12.05 -2.55
CA ASN A 95 -14.96 -13.21 -1.69
C ASN A 95 -13.65 -13.98 -1.89
N LYS A 96 -12.68 -13.37 -2.55
CA LYS A 96 -11.38 -13.94 -2.85
C LYS A 96 -10.31 -12.85 -2.86
N LYS A 97 -9.24 -13.07 -2.12
CA LYS A 97 -8.08 -12.18 -2.17
C LYS A 97 -7.34 -12.35 -3.49
N GLN A 98 -7.19 -11.27 -4.25
CA GLN A 98 -6.37 -11.24 -5.46
C GLN A 98 -4.88 -11.18 -5.09
N ASN A 99 -4.06 -11.96 -5.79
CA ASN A 99 -2.61 -11.82 -5.71
C ASN A 99 -2.17 -10.65 -6.60
N SER A 100 -1.83 -9.52 -5.98
CA SER A 100 -1.42 -8.31 -6.70
C SER A 100 -0.22 -8.54 -7.61
N ARG A 101 0.72 -9.42 -7.25
CA ARG A 101 1.91 -9.72 -8.07
C ARG A 101 1.54 -10.40 -9.38
N GLU A 102 0.59 -11.34 -9.34
CA GLU A 102 0.08 -12.01 -10.55
C GLU A 102 -0.66 -11.02 -11.46
N GLY A 103 -1.50 -10.17 -10.89
CA GLY A 103 -2.20 -9.12 -11.65
C GLY A 103 -1.24 -8.15 -12.32
N ILE A 104 -0.20 -7.68 -11.62
CA ILE A 104 0.84 -6.81 -12.19
C ILE A 104 1.63 -7.54 -13.29
N ALA A 105 1.98 -8.81 -13.09
CA ALA A 105 2.68 -9.59 -14.10
C ALA A 105 1.85 -9.76 -15.38
N GLN A 106 0.55 -10.06 -15.25
CA GLN A 106 -0.37 -10.13 -16.39
C GLN A 106 -0.52 -8.80 -17.11
N TYR A 107 -0.66 -7.69 -16.35
CA TYR A 107 -0.74 -6.35 -16.94
C TYR A 107 0.52 -6.00 -17.76
N LYS A 108 1.71 -6.33 -17.25
CA LYS A 108 2.97 -6.11 -17.98
C LYS A 108 3.11 -6.95 -19.25
N LEU A 109 2.44 -8.10 -19.32
CA LEU A 109 2.40 -8.97 -20.50
C LEU A 109 1.31 -8.54 -21.51
N SER A 110 0.27 -7.86 -21.06
CA SER A 110 -0.78 -7.34 -21.92
C SER A 110 -0.24 -6.12 -22.67
N LYS A 111 -0.37 -6.12 -24.00
CA LYS A 111 -0.10 -4.92 -24.80
C LYS A 111 -1.16 -3.87 -24.43
N PRO A 112 -0.76 -2.63 -24.10
CA PRO A 112 -1.73 -1.56 -23.88
C PRO A 112 -2.57 -1.39 -25.13
N ASN A 113 -3.89 -1.36 -24.96
CA ASN A 113 -4.77 -0.98 -26.06
C ASN A 113 -4.71 0.56 -26.13
N GLU A 114 -3.96 1.11 -27.10
CA GLU A 114 -3.74 2.55 -27.26
C GLU A 114 -5.05 3.34 -27.38
N LEU A 115 -6.16 2.69 -27.73
CA LEU A 115 -7.50 3.28 -27.80
C LEU A 115 -8.18 3.52 -26.42
N LEU A 116 -7.57 3.08 -25.33
CA LEU A 116 -8.13 3.22 -23.97
C LEU A 116 -7.33 4.20 -23.09
N ILE A 117 -6.35 4.91 -23.66
CA ILE A 117 -5.43 5.79 -22.91
C ILE A 117 -5.64 7.28 -23.28
N ASP A 118 -6.71 7.65 -23.94
CA ASP A 118 -7.10 9.06 -24.17
C ASP A 118 -7.90 9.64 -23.01
#